data_e3cc47b76d73668b03859c7368eb16f5
#
_entry.id   e3cc47b76d73668b03859c7368eb16f5
#
_cell.length_a   1.000
_cell.length_b   1.000
_cell.length_c   1.000
_cell.angle_alpha   90.00
_cell.angle_beta   90.00
_cell.angle_gamma   90.00
#
_symmetry.space_group_name_H-M   'P 1'
#
loop_
_entity.id
_entity.type
_entity.pdbx_description
1 polymer ?
#
loop_
_entity_poly.entity_id
_entity_poly.type
_entity_poly.pdbx_seq_one_letter_code
_entity_poly.pdbx_strand_id
1 'polypeptide(L)'
;MKKKYRDEEAGADSCVNHISKKTNGIMNVILTVMALACVLPVLLVIIVSFSSEQSIFENGYTFFPSEWSLEAYRLFFKMGDQVVRSYGITLFVTIVGTVFSLAVTTLLSYVLSRSDYRYGKPLTLLLLFTMLFNGGLVPSYMVNTQLLGLRDSVWALILPMSLNVFYVVVLRTFFKSIPMEIVEAATIDGSGEFNTFLKIVLPLSKPGIATIGLFTMIAYWNDWERNGRY
;
A
#
# COMPACT_ATOMS: atom_id res chain seq x y z
N MET A 1 45.47 2.44 -23.79
CA MET A 1 44.03 2.45 -23.56
C MET A 1 43.57 1.94 -22.16
N LYS A 2 44.06 0.81 -21.66
CA LYS A 2 43.69 0.26 -20.33
C LYS A 2 44.00 1.14 -19.11
N LYS A 3 44.96 2.02 -19.16
CA LYS A 3 45.37 2.89 -18.04
C LYS A 3 44.38 4.06 -17.85
N LYS A 4 43.85 4.59 -18.96
CA LYS A 4 42.86 5.69 -18.94
C LYS A 4 41.48 5.27 -18.38
N TYR A 5 41.05 4.05 -18.67
CA TYR A 5 39.83 3.48 -18.10
C TYR A 5 39.90 3.25 -16.58
N ARG A 6 41.09 2.85 -16.09
CA ARG A 6 41.32 2.62 -14.66
C ARG A 6 41.37 3.90 -13.84
N ASP A 7 41.82 5.00 -14.47
CA ASP A 7 41.88 6.31 -13.85
C ASP A 7 40.49 7.01 -13.83
N GLU A 8 39.61 6.68 -14.80
CA GLU A 8 38.19 7.12 -14.80
C GLU A 8 37.33 6.37 -13.78
N GLU A 9 37.55 5.06 -13.56
CA GLU A 9 36.90 4.30 -12.49
C GLU A 9 37.37 4.77 -11.10
N ALA A 10 38.61 5.07 -10.90
CA ALA A 10 39.16 5.63 -9.67
C ALA A 10 38.64 7.06 -9.39
N GLY A 11 38.30 7.82 -10.45
CA GLY A 11 37.66 9.14 -10.32
C GLY A 11 36.19 9.09 -10.00
N ALA A 12 35.47 8.05 -10.42
CA ALA A 12 34.04 7.87 -10.11
C ALA A 12 33.81 7.45 -8.65
N ASP A 13 34.71 6.63 -8.07
CA ASP A 13 34.66 6.25 -6.65
C ASP A 13 34.99 7.41 -5.69
N SER A 14 35.65 8.48 -6.17
CA SER A 14 35.94 9.64 -5.33
C SER A 14 34.79 10.61 -5.14
N CYS A 15 33.68 10.43 -5.87
CA CYS A 15 32.42 11.18 -5.66
C CYS A 15 31.52 10.59 -4.58
N VAL A 16 31.86 9.47 -3.98
CA VAL A 16 31.18 8.98 -2.78
C VAL A 16 31.56 9.90 -1.63
N ASN A 17 30.59 10.68 -1.19
CA ASN A 17 30.61 11.65 -0.11
C ASN A 17 31.45 11.15 1.08
N HIS A 18 32.71 11.56 1.20
CA HIS A 18 33.62 11.17 2.27
C HIS A 18 33.18 11.89 3.56
N ILE A 19 32.11 11.32 4.17
CA ILE A 19 31.59 11.79 5.48
C ILE A 19 32.73 11.58 6.48
N SER A 20 33.14 12.65 7.19
CA SER A 20 34.13 12.58 8.26
C SER A 20 33.75 11.46 9.24
N LYS A 21 34.74 10.68 9.72
CA LYS A 21 34.51 9.61 10.73
C LYS A 21 33.74 10.12 11.95
N LYS A 22 33.96 11.39 12.36
CA LYS A 22 33.24 12.03 13.46
C LYS A 22 31.76 12.25 13.11
N THR A 23 31.47 12.76 11.92
CA THR A 23 30.08 12.97 11.44
C THR A 23 29.33 11.64 11.30
N ASN A 24 30.00 10.61 10.78
CA ASN A 24 29.42 9.26 10.67
C ASN A 24 29.12 8.66 12.06
N GLY A 25 30.02 8.87 13.03
CA GLY A 25 29.80 8.45 14.42
C GLY A 25 28.57 9.14 15.05
N ILE A 26 28.44 10.46 14.88
CA ILE A 26 27.31 11.24 15.38
C ILE A 26 26.00 10.76 14.70
N MET A 27 26.00 10.61 13.38
CA MET A 27 24.83 10.11 12.66
C MET A 27 24.41 8.72 13.12
N ASN A 28 25.36 7.81 13.30
CA ASN A 28 25.05 6.46 13.81
C ASN A 28 24.44 6.49 15.20
N VAL A 29 24.93 7.34 16.10
CA VAL A 29 24.34 7.50 17.45
C VAL A 29 22.90 8.02 17.35
N ILE A 30 22.67 9.07 16.53
CA ILE A 30 21.33 9.64 16.34
C ILE A 30 20.39 8.57 15.77
N LEU A 31 20.81 7.87 14.71
CA LEU A 31 19.99 6.83 14.08
C LEU A 31 19.71 5.66 15.05
N THR A 32 20.69 5.28 15.86
CA THR A 32 20.52 4.23 16.88
C THR A 32 19.51 4.66 17.93
N VAL A 33 19.59 5.89 18.44
CA VAL A 33 18.62 6.43 19.40
C VAL A 33 17.21 6.48 18.79
N MET A 34 17.08 6.95 17.55
CA MET A 34 15.79 6.94 16.84
C MET A 34 15.26 5.51 16.67
N ALA A 35 16.10 4.56 16.27
CA ALA A 35 15.71 3.16 16.12
C ALA A 35 15.24 2.54 17.44
N LEU A 36 15.96 2.81 18.54
CA LEU A 36 15.55 2.37 19.89
C LEU A 36 14.21 2.99 20.28
N ALA A 37 14.00 4.28 20.01
CA ALA A 37 12.72 4.95 20.28
C ALA A 37 11.56 4.32 19.50
N CYS A 38 11.78 3.86 18.25
CA CYS A 38 10.77 3.13 17.48
C CYS A 38 10.48 1.72 18.01
N VAL A 39 11.42 1.10 18.70
CA VAL A 39 11.25 -0.25 19.30
C VAL A 39 10.46 -0.18 20.60
N LEU A 40 10.55 0.93 21.36
CA LEU A 40 9.88 1.07 22.65
C LEU A 40 8.36 0.80 22.61
N PRO A 41 7.57 1.34 21.68
CA PRO A 41 6.13 1.05 21.61
C PRO A 41 5.85 -0.44 21.35
N VAL A 42 6.68 -1.10 20.55
CA VAL A 42 6.52 -2.53 20.25
C VAL A 42 6.80 -3.37 21.50
N LEU A 43 7.86 -3.04 22.23
CA LEU A 43 8.15 -3.69 23.52
C LEU A 43 7.02 -3.47 24.53
N LEU A 44 6.47 -2.25 24.61
CA LEU A 44 5.36 -1.96 25.49
C LEU A 44 4.14 -2.82 25.16
N VAL A 45 3.77 -2.96 23.88
CA VAL A 45 2.66 -3.83 23.46
C VAL A 45 2.91 -5.29 23.86
N ILE A 46 4.13 -5.79 23.68
CA ILE A 46 4.50 -7.16 24.09
C ILE A 46 4.35 -7.33 25.61
N ILE A 47 4.87 -6.39 26.40
CA ILE A 47 4.79 -6.46 27.87
C ILE A 47 3.33 -6.40 28.34
N VAL A 48 2.54 -5.47 27.79
CA VAL A 48 1.11 -5.32 28.10
C VAL A 48 0.32 -6.58 27.74
N SER A 49 0.68 -7.28 26.68
CA SER A 49 0.00 -8.54 26.29
C SER A 49 0.18 -9.67 27.32
N PHE A 50 1.21 -9.59 28.15
CA PHE A 50 1.49 -10.52 29.27
C PHE A 50 1.06 -9.95 30.63
N SER A 51 0.40 -8.79 30.67
CA SER A 51 -0.05 -8.17 31.92
C SER A 51 -1.46 -8.63 32.29
N SER A 52 -1.77 -8.70 33.58
CA SER A 52 -3.14 -8.95 34.03
C SER A 52 -4.04 -7.74 33.74
N GLU A 53 -5.32 -7.98 33.45
CA GLU A 53 -6.32 -6.93 33.23
C GLU A 53 -6.40 -5.98 34.42
N GLN A 54 -6.30 -6.51 35.64
CA GLN A 54 -6.31 -5.74 36.88
C GLN A 54 -5.10 -4.81 37.01
N SER A 55 -3.90 -5.29 36.65
CA SER A 55 -2.68 -4.48 36.63
C SER A 55 -2.78 -3.32 35.61
N ILE A 56 -3.40 -3.54 34.46
CA ILE A 56 -3.63 -2.50 33.44
C ILE A 56 -4.65 -1.46 33.95
N PHE A 57 -5.68 -1.91 34.65
CA PHE A 57 -6.74 -1.03 35.19
C PHE A 57 -6.21 -0.11 36.30
N GLU A 58 -5.33 -0.63 37.16
CA GLU A 58 -4.78 0.11 38.31
C GLU A 58 -3.61 1.03 37.92
N ASN A 59 -2.69 0.54 37.07
CA ASN A 59 -1.43 1.22 36.77
C ASN A 59 -1.32 1.76 35.35
N GLY A 60 -2.33 1.50 34.50
CA GLY A 60 -2.28 1.84 33.07
C GLY A 60 -1.28 0.97 32.30
N TYR A 61 -0.91 1.46 31.11
CA TYR A 61 0.07 0.78 30.25
C TYR A 61 1.48 1.10 30.72
N THR A 62 2.11 0.18 31.42
CA THR A 62 3.45 0.34 32.01
C THR A 62 4.42 -0.73 31.48
N PHE A 63 5.74 -0.41 31.50
CA PHE A 63 6.78 -1.38 31.17
C PHE A 63 7.01 -2.42 32.29
N PHE A 64 6.52 -2.16 33.49
CA PHE A 64 6.66 -3.05 34.65
C PHE A 64 5.28 -3.32 35.24
N PRO A 65 4.56 -4.35 34.73
CA PRO A 65 3.26 -4.72 35.25
C PRO A 65 3.40 -5.26 36.69
N SER A 66 2.42 -4.98 37.54
CA SER A 66 2.36 -5.49 38.89
C SER A 66 2.18 -7.02 38.94
N GLU A 67 1.42 -7.54 37.95
CA GLU A 67 1.13 -8.97 37.82
C GLU A 67 1.22 -9.41 36.38
N TRP A 68 1.92 -10.55 36.17
CA TRP A 68 2.02 -11.19 34.86
C TRP A 68 0.91 -12.23 34.70
N SER A 69 0.21 -12.19 33.56
CA SER A 69 -0.88 -13.12 33.28
C SER A 69 -0.88 -13.54 31.81
N LEU A 70 -1.32 -14.77 31.55
CA LEU A 70 -1.58 -15.32 30.22
C LEU A 70 -3.08 -15.35 29.90
N GLU A 71 -3.90 -14.66 30.70
CA GLU A 71 -5.36 -14.71 30.59
C GLU A 71 -5.86 -14.17 29.25
N ALA A 72 -5.27 -13.10 28.74
CA ALA A 72 -5.55 -12.56 27.41
C ALA A 72 -5.36 -13.62 26.31
N TYR A 73 -4.30 -14.41 26.38
CA TYR A 73 -4.06 -15.49 25.42
C TYR A 73 -5.03 -16.65 25.60
N ARG A 74 -5.38 -17.00 26.84
CA ARG A 74 -6.42 -18.03 27.10
C ARG A 74 -7.77 -17.62 26.56
N LEU A 75 -8.17 -16.35 26.74
CA LEU A 75 -9.40 -15.81 26.18
C LEU A 75 -9.36 -15.85 24.64
N PHE A 76 -8.26 -15.44 24.04
CA PHE A 76 -8.05 -15.48 22.59
C PHE A 76 -8.24 -16.90 22.02
N PHE A 77 -7.64 -17.90 22.65
CA PHE A 77 -7.83 -19.30 22.24
C PHE A 77 -9.24 -19.85 22.51
N LYS A 78 -9.93 -19.34 23.54
CA LYS A 78 -11.33 -19.70 23.82
C LYS A 78 -12.28 -19.17 22.73
N MET A 79 -11.97 -18.03 22.13
CA MET A 79 -12.69 -17.43 21.01
C MET A 79 -12.22 -17.97 19.63
N GLY A 80 -11.52 -19.10 19.59
CA GLY A 80 -10.81 -19.62 18.44
C GLY A 80 -11.62 -19.65 17.15
N ASP A 81 -12.84 -20.10 17.15
CA ASP A 81 -13.72 -20.15 15.97
C ASP A 81 -14.00 -18.76 15.41
N GLN A 82 -14.28 -17.78 16.26
CA GLN A 82 -14.54 -16.41 15.85
C GLN A 82 -13.27 -15.77 15.25
N VAL A 83 -12.13 -16.02 15.88
CA VAL A 83 -10.82 -15.52 15.42
C VAL A 83 -10.48 -16.11 14.05
N VAL A 84 -10.59 -17.42 13.88
CA VAL A 84 -10.32 -18.10 12.60
C VAL A 84 -11.24 -17.58 11.49
N ARG A 85 -12.52 -17.39 11.79
CA ARG A 85 -13.48 -16.83 10.84
C ARG A 85 -13.11 -15.39 10.44
N SER A 86 -12.73 -14.54 11.40
CA SER A 86 -12.34 -13.16 11.15
C SER A 86 -11.09 -13.09 10.29
N TYR A 87 -10.07 -13.90 10.59
CA TYR A 87 -8.86 -14.00 9.74
C TYR A 87 -9.18 -14.50 8.34
N GLY A 88 -10.07 -15.49 8.21
CA GLY A 88 -10.52 -15.99 6.91
C GLY A 88 -11.18 -14.90 6.06
N ILE A 89 -12.05 -14.09 6.65
CA ILE A 89 -12.69 -12.95 5.98
C ILE A 89 -11.65 -11.89 5.59
N THR A 90 -10.73 -11.54 6.49
CA THR A 90 -9.67 -10.57 6.22
C THR A 90 -8.78 -11.02 5.07
N LEU A 91 -8.35 -12.28 5.05
CA LEU A 91 -7.57 -12.87 3.95
C LEU A 91 -8.34 -12.82 2.63
N PHE A 92 -9.61 -13.22 2.63
CA PHE A 92 -10.45 -13.18 1.45
C PHE A 92 -10.59 -11.76 0.90
N VAL A 93 -10.95 -10.79 1.75
CA VAL A 93 -11.10 -9.37 1.38
C VAL A 93 -9.78 -8.81 0.86
N THR A 94 -8.67 -9.12 1.51
CA THR A 94 -7.35 -8.64 1.10
C THR A 94 -6.97 -9.18 -0.27
N ILE A 95 -7.10 -10.49 -0.51
CA ILE A 95 -6.71 -11.11 -1.79
C ILE A 95 -7.64 -10.65 -2.92
N VAL A 96 -8.95 -10.81 -2.75
CA VAL A 96 -9.94 -10.48 -3.77
C VAL A 96 -9.97 -8.97 -4.02
N GLY A 97 -9.94 -8.17 -2.95
CA GLY A 97 -9.91 -6.71 -3.03
C GLY A 97 -8.66 -6.20 -3.75
N THR A 98 -7.49 -6.75 -3.44
CA THR A 98 -6.23 -6.38 -4.11
C THR A 98 -6.27 -6.71 -5.61
N VAL A 99 -6.67 -7.92 -5.98
CA VAL A 99 -6.75 -8.32 -7.40
C VAL A 99 -7.75 -7.46 -8.15
N PHE A 100 -8.93 -7.24 -7.60
CA PHE A 100 -9.96 -6.40 -8.20
C PHE A 100 -9.50 -4.95 -8.34
N SER A 101 -8.98 -4.35 -7.28
CA SER A 101 -8.44 -2.98 -7.27
C SER A 101 -7.30 -2.80 -8.27
N LEU A 102 -6.36 -3.75 -8.33
CA LEU A 102 -5.27 -3.73 -9.32
C LEU A 102 -5.80 -3.79 -10.74
N ALA A 103 -6.77 -4.65 -11.03
CA ALA A 103 -7.36 -4.75 -12.36
C ALA A 103 -7.99 -3.42 -12.78
N VAL A 104 -8.84 -2.84 -11.93
CA VAL A 104 -9.51 -1.56 -12.21
C VAL A 104 -8.49 -0.42 -12.34
N THR A 105 -7.56 -0.31 -11.40
CA THR A 105 -6.52 0.74 -11.40
C THR A 105 -5.64 0.64 -12.64
N THR A 106 -5.21 -0.55 -13.00
CA THR A 106 -4.30 -0.79 -14.13
C THR A 106 -4.99 -0.47 -15.47
N LEU A 107 -6.22 -0.93 -15.67
CA LEU A 107 -7.00 -0.63 -16.87
C LEU A 107 -7.26 0.86 -17.02
N LEU A 108 -7.72 1.51 -15.95
CA LEU A 108 -7.99 2.96 -15.96
C LEU A 108 -6.71 3.77 -16.21
N SER A 109 -5.61 3.42 -15.56
CA SER A 109 -4.31 4.08 -15.72
C SER A 109 -3.78 3.93 -17.14
N TYR A 110 -3.96 2.77 -17.77
CA TYR A 110 -3.56 2.55 -19.16
C TYR A 110 -4.34 3.44 -20.11
N VAL A 111 -5.67 3.47 -20.02
CA VAL A 111 -6.51 4.35 -20.86
C VAL A 111 -6.12 5.82 -20.69
N LEU A 112 -5.88 6.25 -19.44
CA LEU A 112 -5.48 7.64 -19.17
C LEU A 112 -4.03 7.96 -19.55
N SER A 113 -3.18 6.95 -19.77
CA SER A 113 -1.80 7.16 -20.21
C SER A 113 -1.71 7.45 -21.71
N ARG A 114 -2.70 7.00 -22.49
CA ARG A 114 -2.72 7.15 -23.95
C ARG A 114 -2.87 8.60 -24.36
N SER A 115 -2.01 9.04 -25.27
CA SER A 115 -2.02 10.43 -25.80
C SER A 115 -3.15 10.69 -26.79
N ASP A 116 -3.59 9.66 -27.50
CA ASP A 116 -4.67 9.66 -28.50
C ASP A 116 -6.08 9.65 -27.88
N TYR A 117 -6.19 9.37 -26.56
CA TYR A 117 -7.47 9.34 -25.88
C TYR A 117 -8.01 10.76 -25.60
N ARG A 118 -9.01 11.17 -26.35
CA ARG A 118 -9.60 12.53 -26.34
C ARG A 118 -10.01 13.01 -24.95
N TYR A 119 -10.57 12.12 -24.12
CA TYR A 119 -11.09 12.44 -22.79
C TYR A 119 -10.07 12.23 -21.67
N GLY A 120 -8.81 11.91 -21.98
CA GLY A 120 -7.78 11.64 -20.99
C GLY A 120 -7.49 12.81 -20.05
N LYS A 121 -7.46 14.05 -20.57
CA LYS A 121 -7.24 15.26 -19.77
C LYS A 121 -8.42 15.58 -18.84
N PRO A 122 -9.68 15.70 -19.32
CA PRO A 122 -10.83 16.01 -18.47
C PRO A 122 -11.09 14.91 -17.43
N LEU A 123 -10.94 13.63 -17.78
CA LEU A 123 -11.09 12.53 -16.82
C LEU A 123 -10.00 12.55 -15.74
N THR A 124 -8.74 12.85 -16.10
CA THR A 124 -7.68 13.01 -15.13
C THR A 124 -7.97 14.15 -14.17
N LEU A 125 -8.45 15.29 -14.67
CA LEU A 125 -8.83 16.43 -13.84
C LEU A 125 -9.99 16.09 -12.90
N LEU A 126 -10.99 15.39 -13.39
CA LEU A 126 -12.12 14.92 -12.57
C LEU A 126 -11.66 13.97 -11.46
N LEU A 127 -10.78 13.03 -11.76
CA LEU A 127 -10.20 12.14 -10.76
C LEU A 127 -9.40 12.91 -9.70
N LEU A 128 -8.57 13.87 -10.12
CA LEU A 128 -7.82 14.71 -9.18
C LEU A 128 -8.75 15.55 -8.31
N PHE A 129 -9.85 16.05 -8.89
CA PHE A 129 -10.88 16.79 -8.13
C PHE A 129 -11.48 15.88 -7.04
N THR A 130 -11.86 14.65 -7.35
CA THR A 130 -12.40 13.71 -6.35
C THR A 130 -11.40 13.36 -5.24
N MET A 131 -10.09 13.42 -5.52
CA MET A 131 -9.04 13.22 -4.51
C MET A 131 -8.96 14.38 -3.52
N LEU A 132 -9.18 15.62 -3.99
CA LEU A 132 -9.12 16.83 -3.16
C LEU A 132 -10.39 17.03 -2.32
N PHE A 133 -11.54 16.59 -2.83
CA PHE A 133 -12.84 16.77 -2.19
C PHE A 133 -13.38 15.43 -1.69
N ASN A 134 -13.20 15.16 -0.40
CA ASN A 134 -13.75 13.99 0.24
C ASN A 134 -15.04 14.36 0.98
N GLY A 135 -16.13 13.67 0.68
CA GLY A 135 -17.41 13.86 1.35
C GLY A 135 -17.43 13.50 2.84
N GLY A 136 -16.41 12.81 3.31
CA GLY A 136 -16.31 12.35 4.68
C GLY A 136 -17.03 11.02 4.92
N LEU A 137 -17.11 10.66 6.19
CA LEU A 137 -17.56 9.35 6.65
C LEU A 137 -19.06 9.13 6.43
N VAL A 138 -19.89 10.11 6.80
CA VAL A 138 -21.36 9.97 6.75
C VAL A 138 -21.88 9.81 5.32
N PRO A 139 -21.53 10.67 4.35
CA PRO A 139 -21.91 10.47 2.96
C PRO A 139 -21.41 9.14 2.38
N SER A 140 -20.18 8.73 2.69
CA SER A 140 -19.64 7.44 2.23
C SER A 140 -20.47 6.27 2.76
N TYR A 141 -20.85 6.29 4.03
CA TYR A 141 -21.72 5.28 4.64
C TYR A 141 -23.10 5.24 3.96
N MET A 142 -23.73 6.40 3.74
CA MET A 142 -25.04 6.49 3.09
C MET A 142 -25.00 5.95 1.65
N VAL A 143 -23.97 6.28 0.89
CA VAL A 143 -23.79 5.76 -0.48
C VAL A 143 -23.68 4.24 -0.47
N ASN A 144 -22.86 3.70 0.41
CA ASN A 144 -22.62 2.25 0.45
C ASN A 144 -23.85 1.47 0.93
N THR A 145 -24.57 1.97 1.94
CA THR A 145 -25.69 1.24 2.56
C THR A 145 -27.01 1.50 1.88
N GLN A 146 -27.30 2.76 1.48
CA GLN A 146 -28.62 3.12 0.95
C GLN A 146 -28.63 3.12 -0.59
N LEU A 147 -27.58 3.63 -1.23
CA LEU A 147 -27.55 3.71 -2.70
C LEU A 147 -27.10 2.38 -3.33
N LEU A 148 -26.03 1.79 -2.81
CA LEU A 148 -25.47 0.54 -3.32
C LEU A 148 -26.04 -0.72 -2.68
N GLY A 149 -26.79 -0.58 -1.56
CA GLY A 149 -27.42 -1.71 -0.87
C GLY A 149 -26.43 -2.74 -0.31
N LEU A 150 -25.21 -2.33 0.01
CA LEU A 150 -24.12 -3.22 0.42
C LEU A 150 -24.11 -3.52 1.93
N ARG A 151 -25.21 -3.23 2.63
CA ARG A 151 -25.29 -3.50 4.07
C ARG A 151 -25.10 -4.99 4.35
N ASP A 152 -24.31 -5.32 5.37
CA ASP A 152 -23.99 -6.70 5.80
C ASP A 152 -23.35 -7.56 4.68
N SER A 153 -22.68 -6.94 3.73
CA SER A 153 -22.05 -7.63 2.59
C SER A 153 -20.52 -7.47 2.60
N VAL A 154 -19.79 -8.53 2.28
CA VAL A 154 -18.34 -8.49 2.09
C VAL A 154 -17.93 -7.50 0.97
N TRP A 155 -18.81 -7.26 0.01
CA TRP A 155 -18.58 -6.27 -1.05
C TRP A 155 -18.53 -4.84 -0.54
N ALA A 156 -19.14 -4.54 0.62
CA ALA A 156 -19.01 -3.25 1.29
C ALA A 156 -17.55 -2.94 1.71
N LEU A 157 -16.75 -3.97 1.94
CA LEU A 157 -15.34 -3.84 2.29
C LEU A 157 -14.45 -3.72 1.03
N ILE A 158 -14.85 -4.32 -0.08
CA ILE A 158 -14.04 -4.39 -1.31
C ILE A 158 -14.27 -3.18 -2.21
N LEU A 159 -15.54 -2.87 -2.55
CA LEU A 159 -15.88 -1.89 -3.59
C LEU A 159 -15.43 -0.45 -3.26
N PRO A 160 -15.62 0.09 -2.05
CA PRO A 160 -15.24 1.46 -1.75
C PRO A 160 -13.73 1.72 -1.81
N MET A 161 -12.91 0.69 -1.60
CA MET A 161 -11.43 0.77 -1.69
C MET A 161 -10.88 0.40 -3.06
N SER A 162 -11.73 -0.08 -3.97
CA SER A 162 -11.29 -0.66 -5.25
C SER A 162 -10.58 0.35 -6.17
N LEU A 163 -10.80 1.64 -5.98
CA LEU A 163 -10.20 2.69 -6.78
C LEU A 163 -9.56 3.76 -5.89
N ASN A 164 -8.24 3.83 -5.92
CA ASN A 164 -7.49 4.93 -5.31
C ASN A 164 -6.88 5.79 -6.42
N VAL A 165 -7.29 7.05 -6.49
CA VAL A 165 -6.86 7.99 -7.54
C VAL A 165 -5.35 8.21 -7.52
N PHE A 166 -4.71 8.24 -6.34
CA PHE A 166 -3.27 8.37 -6.23
C PHE A 166 -2.55 7.21 -6.95
N TYR A 167 -3.01 5.98 -6.75
CA TYR A 167 -2.44 4.80 -7.43
C TYR A 167 -2.65 4.84 -8.94
N VAL A 168 -3.80 5.35 -9.39
CA VAL A 168 -4.06 5.56 -10.83
C VAL A 168 -3.06 6.54 -11.43
N VAL A 169 -2.81 7.67 -10.77
CA VAL A 169 -1.88 8.70 -11.25
C VAL A 169 -0.43 8.18 -11.28
N VAL A 170 -0.01 7.47 -10.23
CA VAL A 170 1.33 6.87 -10.17
C VAL A 170 1.50 5.85 -11.30
N LEU A 171 0.55 4.92 -11.45
CA LEU A 171 0.65 3.87 -12.47
C LEU A 171 0.56 4.43 -13.90
N ARG A 172 -0.27 5.46 -14.10
CA ARG A 172 -0.30 6.22 -15.36
C ARG A 172 1.06 6.79 -15.73
N THR A 173 1.82 7.29 -14.74
CA THR A 173 3.17 7.82 -14.98
C THR A 173 4.13 6.71 -15.42
N PHE A 174 4.03 5.53 -14.84
CA PHE A 174 4.77 4.35 -15.29
C PHE A 174 4.42 3.98 -16.73
N PHE A 175 3.14 3.94 -17.09
CA PHE A 175 2.75 3.62 -18.47
C PHE A 175 3.21 4.68 -19.47
N LYS A 176 3.24 5.96 -19.08
CA LYS A 176 3.76 7.04 -19.92
C LYS A 176 5.27 6.99 -20.14
N SER A 177 6.02 6.33 -19.27
CA SER A 177 7.46 6.15 -19.43
C SER A 177 7.82 5.08 -20.47
N ILE A 178 6.85 4.29 -20.91
CA ILE A 178 7.05 3.32 -22.01
C ILE A 178 7.12 4.09 -23.34
N PRO A 179 8.19 3.91 -24.13
CA PRO A 179 8.31 4.55 -25.44
C PRO A 179 7.12 4.22 -26.33
N MET A 180 6.55 5.26 -26.98
CA MET A 180 5.36 5.12 -27.82
C MET A 180 5.64 4.25 -29.04
N GLU A 181 6.88 4.26 -29.51
CA GLU A 181 7.37 3.48 -30.66
C GLU A 181 7.14 1.98 -30.51
N ILE A 182 7.20 1.47 -29.26
CA ILE A 182 6.95 0.04 -28.97
C ILE A 182 5.46 -0.28 -29.20
N VAL A 183 4.58 0.63 -28.80
CA VAL A 183 3.12 0.47 -28.94
C VAL A 183 2.73 0.62 -30.42
N GLU A 184 3.32 1.59 -31.12
CA GLU A 184 3.10 1.82 -32.55
C GLU A 184 3.58 0.63 -33.41
N ALA A 185 4.76 0.07 -33.11
CA ALA A 185 5.26 -1.14 -33.78
C ALA A 185 4.28 -2.31 -33.62
N ALA A 186 3.78 -2.54 -32.40
CA ALA A 186 2.78 -3.57 -32.18
C ALA A 186 1.47 -3.35 -32.95
N THR A 187 1.06 -2.09 -33.13
CA THR A 187 -0.11 -1.74 -33.93
C THR A 187 0.11 -2.00 -35.41
N ILE A 188 1.32 -1.71 -35.93
CA ILE A 188 1.72 -2.02 -37.32
C ILE A 188 1.73 -3.53 -37.54
N ASP A 189 2.14 -4.33 -36.54
CA ASP A 189 2.10 -5.79 -36.57
C ASP A 189 0.68 -6.37 -36.45
N GLY A 190 -0.35 -5.52 -36.40
CA GLY A 190 -1.77 -5.93 -36.34
C GLY A 190 -2.24 -6.31 -34.95
N SER A 191 -1.50 -5.98 -33.90
CA SER A 191 -1.92 -6.23 -32.52
C SER A 191 -3.05 -5.26 -32.12
N GLY A 192 -4.16 -5.83 -31.65
CA GLY A 192 -5.24 -5.00 -31.07
C GLY A 192 -4.85 -4.41 -29.72
N GLU A 193 -5.48 -3.30 -29.35
CA GLU A 193 -5.20 -2.51 -28.12
C GLU A 193 -5.11 -3.36 -26.84
N PHE A 194 -6.08 -4.26 -26.64
CA PHE A 194 -6.10 -5.11 -25.44
C PHE A 194 -4.95 -6.12 -25.42
N ASN A 195 -4.58 -6.66 -26.59
CA ASN A 195 -3.47 -7.60 -26.72
C ASN A 195 -2.11 -6.87 -26.49
N THR A 196 -1.96 -5.67 -27.01
CA THR A 196 -0.82 -4.79 -26.77
C THR A 196 -0.70 -4.46 -25.28
N PHE A 197 -1.80 -4.14 -24.63
CA PHE A 197 -1.83 -3.92 -23.18
C PHE A 197 -1.35 -5.15 -22.42
N LEU A 198 -1.93 -6.33 -22.65
CA LEU A 198 -1.62 -7.54 -21.88
C LEU A 198 -0.21 -8.09 -22.15
N LYS A 199 0.24 -8.08 -23.40
CA LYS A 199 1.49 -8.73 -23.80
C LYS A 199 2.70 -7.83 -23.78
N ILE A 200 2.54 -6.52 -23.86
CA ILE A 200 3.65 -5.57 -23.97
C ILE A 200 3.66 -4.62 -22.78
N VAL A 201 2.60 -3.83 -22.58
CA VAL A 201 2.57 -2.76 -21.58
C VAL A 201 2.60 -3.32 -20.16
N LEU A 202 1.75 -4.32 -19.88
CA LEU A 202 1.64 -4.93 -18.56
C LEU A 202 2.94 -5.59 -18.09
N PRO A 203 3.66 -6.39 -18.92
CA PRO A 203 4.94 -6.96 -18.53
C PRO A 203 6.04 -5.94 -18.32
N LEU A 204 6.11 -4.88 -19.14
CA LEU A 204 7.09 -3.81 -18.99
C LEU A 204 6.86 -2.98 -17.72
N SER A 205 5.61 -2.92 -17.24
CA SER A 205 5.23 -2.15 -16.05
C SER A 205 5.15 -3.00 -14.77
N LYS A 206 5.61 -4.25 -14.80
CA LYS A 206 5.61 -5.14 -13.62
C LYS A 206 6.10 -4.47 -12.32
N PRO A 207 7.23 -3.71 -12.30
CA PRO A 207 7.69 -3.07 -11.07
C PRO A 207 6.68 -2.08 -10.49
N GLY A 208 6.05 -1.26 -11.35
CA GLY A 208 5.01 -0.32 -10.93
C GLY A 208 3.77 -1.01 -10.41
N ILE A 209 3.31 -2.05 -11.12
CA ILE A 209 2.13 -2.84 -10.73
C ILE A 209 2.37 -3.57 -9.41
N ALA A 210 3.55 -4.17 -9.22
CA ALA A 210 3.92 -4.85 -7.98
C ALA A 210 3.94 -3.88 -6.79
N THR A 211 4.46 -2.67 -6.97
CA THR A 211 4.49 -1.63 -5.94
C THR A 211 3.06 -1.19 -5.55
N ILE A 212 2.21 -0.90 -6.53
CA ILE A 212 0.81 -0.55 -6.27
C ILE A 212 0.05 -1.73 -5.65
N GLY A 213 0.33 -2.95 -6.10
CA GLY A 213 -0.24 -4.17 -5.53
C GLY A 213 0.09 -4.32 -4.05
N LEU A 214 1.33 -4.10 -3.67
CA LEU A 214 1.77 -4.14 -2.29
C LEU A 214 1.05 -3.08 -1.44
N PHE A 215 0.99 -1.83 -1.90
CA PHE A 215 0.29 -0.77 -1.18
C PHE A 215 -1.21 -1.04 -1.04
N THR A 216 -1.83 -1.55 -2.09
CA THR A 216 -3.25 -1.93 -2.07
C THR A 216 -3.51 -3.09 -1.10
N MET A 217 -2.64 -4.11 -1.10
CA MET A 217 -2.72 -5.24 -0.20
C MET A 217 -2.61 -4.80 1.28
N ILE A 218 -1.64 -3.94 1.57
CA ILE A 218 -1.46 -3.38 2.93
C ILE A 218 -2.67 -2.53 3.33
N ALA A 219 -3.25 -1.76 2.41
CA ALA A 219 -4.42 -0.95 2.68
C ALA A 219 -5.65 -1.82 3.04
N TYR A 220 -5.91 -2.90 2.31
CA TYR A 220 -6.99 -3.84 2.64
C TYR A 220 -6.74 -4.61 3.94
N TRP A 221 -5.49 -5.04 4.17
CA TRP A 221 -5.13 -5.76 5.39
C TRP A 221 -5.34 -4.92 6.66
N ASN A 222 -5.01 -3.63 6.60
CA ASN A 222 -5.10 -2.72 7.74
C ASN A 222 -6.45 -1.99 7.85
N ASP A 223 -7.45 -2.33 7.03
CA ASP A 223 -8.76 -1.67 7.07
C ASP A 223 -9.61 -2.19 8.24
N TRP A 224 -9.35 -1.67 9.43
CA TRP A 224 -10.15 -1.95 10.63
C TRP A 224 -11.39 -1.04 10.72
N GLU A 225 -11.33 0.11 10.08
CA GLU A 225 -12.34 1.18 10.24
C GLU A 225 -13.70 0.81 9.64
N ARG A 226 -13.72 0.02 8.57
CA ARG A 226 -14.94 -0.38 7.87
C ARG A 226 -15.55 -1.66 8.41
N ASN A 227 -14.72 -2.55 8.97
CA ASN A 227 -15.19 -3.81 9.54
C ASN A 227 -16.23 -3.67 10.68
N GLY A 228 -16.28 -2.52 11.35
CA GLY A 228 -17.27 -2.24 12.41
C GLY A 228 -18.52 -1.49 11.94
N ARG A 229 -18.63 -1.14 10.65
CA ARG A 229 -19.69 -0.25 10.14
C ARG A 229 -20.68 -0.91 9.17
N TYR A 230 -20.34 -2.01 8.59
CA TYR A 230 -21.15 -2.76 7.63
C TYR A 230 -21.39 -4.18 8.12
#